data_4e22e7f73d009f3f8038c42e3a3ec8e2
#
_entry.id   4e22e7f73d009f3f8038c42e3a3ec8e2
#
_cell.length_a   1.000
_cell.length_b   1.000
_cell.length_c   1.000
_cell.angle_alpha   90.00
_cell.angle_beta   90.00
_cell.angle_gamma   90.00
#
_symmetry.space_group_name_H-M   'P 1'
#
loop_
_entity.id
_entity.type
_entity.pdbx_description
1 polymer ?
#
loop_
_entity_poly.entity_id
_entity_poly.type
_entity_poly.pdbx_seq_one_letter_code
_entity_poly.pdbx_strand_id
1 'polypeptide(L)'
;MSPLRSRAPKPLYTLVVEIANNQMETLKEGGFNLCVAKKANGAYTVVWSGKSDYLHENTFSWEEDYQVFGLNKFKLGALVKAETNEVDIAFGQTCTLDSAGVMSPATGPTDDSGVFTVKNEFGKICLGVNQKLNGTFLPVFVSPTVISGTATFEPIVEVKVWLQSHTETSTMIFNADEPGIEVSYAGDISKTVAYEGKVGLGQWVQK
;
A
#
# COMPACT_ATOMS: atom_id res chain seq x y z
N MET A 1 28.25 29.53 -5.04
CA MET A 1 27.10 28.78 -5.67
C MET A 1 27.41 27.31 -5.52
N SER A 2 26.78 26.63 -4.56
CA SER A 2 26.91 25.18 -4.45
C SER A 2 26.14 24.51 -5.60
N PRO A 3 26.71 23.50 -6.28
CA PRO A 3 25.99 22.81 -7.32
C PRO A 3 24.77 22.12 -6.71
N LEU A 4 23.60 22.35 -7.29
CA LEU A 4 22.39 21.55 -7.04
C LEU A 4 22.77 20.08 -7.30
N ARG A 5 22.91 19.29 -6.25
CA ARG A 5 23.02 17.83 -6.38
C ARG A 5 21.72 17.34 -6.98
N SER A 6 21.76 16.96 -8.25
CA SER A 6 20.69 16.21 -8.88
C SER A 6 20.44 14.96 -8.03
N ARG A 7 19.26 14.87 -7.43
CA ARG A 7 18.81 13.66 -6.71
C ARG A 7 18.76 12.53 -7.73
N ALA A 8 19.34 11.38 -7.40
CA ALA A 8 19.19 10.19 -8.21
C ALA A 8 17.69 9.90 -8.42
N PRO A 9 17.27 9.44 -9.61
CA PRO A 9 15.88 9.08 -9.84
C PRO A 9 15.47 8.00 -8.83
N LYS A 10 14.24 8.12 -8.31
CA LYS A 10 13.68 7.11 -7.41
C LYS A 10 13.54 5.78 -8.16
N PRO A 11 13.79 4.64 -7.51
CA PRO A 11 13.57 3.34 -8.13
C PRO A 11 12.08 3.16 -8.46
N LEU A 12 11.79 2.73 -9.68
CA LEU A 12 10.46 2.30 -10.09
C LEU A 12 10.35 0.80 -9.84
N TYR A 13 9.58 0.41 -8.86
CA TYR A 13 9.28 -0.99 -8.58
C TYR A 13 8.20 -1.51 -9.51
N THR A 14 8.31 -2.76 -9.92
CA THR A 14 7.35 -3.42 -10.79
C THR A 14 7.02 -4.82 -10.27
N LEU A 15 5.73 -5.12 -10.20
CA LEU A 15 5.18 -6.45 -9.95
C LEU A 15 4.39 -6.89 -11.18
N VAL A 16 4.74 -8.03 -11.74
CA VAL A 16 3.93 -8.71 -12.76
C VAL A 16 3.21 -9.88 -12.09
N VAL A 17 1.89 -9.93 -12.25
CA VAL A 17 1.05 -11.02 -11.74
C VAL A 17 0.42 -11.73 -12.93
N GLU A 18 0.80 -12.99 -13.12
CA GLU A 18 0.25 -13.85 -14.16
C GLU A 18 -0.83 -14.77 -13.57
N ILE A 19 -1.96 -14.86 -14.24
CA ILE A 19 -3.04 -15.82 -13.93
C ILE A 19 -3.13 -16.81 -15.08
N ALA A 20 -2.91 -18.09 -14.83
CA ALA A 20 -2.96 -19.10 -15.87
C ALA A 20 -4.33 -19.11 -16.55
N ASN A 21 -4.36 -19.24 -17.88
CA ASN A 21 -5.59 -19.16 -18.68
C ASN A 21 -6.66 -20.15 -18.22
N ASN A 22 -6.25 -21.36 -17.82
CA ASN A 22 -7.16 -22.40 -17.32
C ASN A 22 -7.79 -22.08 -15.95
N GLN A 23 -7.33 -21.06 -15.23
CA GLN A 23 -7.89 -20.60 -13.96
C GLN A 23 -8.89 -19.45 -14.15
N MET A 24 -8.77 -18.70 -15.25
CA MET A 24 -9.47 -17.42 -15.45
C MET A 24 -11.00 -17.56 -15.35
N GLU A 25 -11.58 -18.53 -16.02
CA GLU A 25 -13.05 -18.74 -16.05
C GLU A 25 -13.58 -19.02 -14.62
N THR A 26 -13.01 -20.01 -13.95
CA THR A 26 -13.42 -20.41 -12.59
C THR A 26 -13.29 -19.24 -11.59
N LEU A 27 -12.21 -18.47 -11.67
CA LEU A 27 -11.98 -17.33 -10.78
C LEU A 27 -12.97 -16.19 -11.05
N LYS A 28 -13.26 -15.89 -12.33
CA LYS A 28 -14.24 -14.88 -12.72
C LYS A 28 -15.67 -15.26 -12.32
N GLU A 29 -16.07 -16.49 -12.58
CA GLU A 29 -17.38 -17.02 -12.16
C GLU A 29 -17.54 -17.04 -10.64
N GLY A 30 -16.46 -17.31 -9.90
CA GLY A 30 -16.43 -17.26 -8.45
C GLY A 30 -16.41 -15.84 -7.87
N GLY A 31 -16.40 -14.78 -8.70
CA GLY A 31 -16.37 -13.37 -8.26
C GLY A 31 -15.10 -12.99 -7.54
N PHE A 32 -13.98 -13.67 -7.83
CA PHE A 32 -12.69 -13.34 -7.21
C PHE A 32 -12.08 -12.08 -7.80
N ASN A 33 -11.59 -11.21 -6.94
CA ASN A 33 -10.77 -10.07 -7.27
C ASN A 33 -9.28 -10.42 -7.08
N LEU A 34 -8.43 -9.92 -7.96
CA LEU A 34 -6.99 -9.92 -7.75
C LEU A 34 -6.65 -8.80 -6.78
N CYS A 35 -6.12 -9.19 -5.62
CA CYS A 35 -5.80 -8.29 -4.52
C CYS A 35 -4.29 -8.14 -4.35
N VAL A 36 -3.86 -6.91 -4.10
CA VAL A 36 -2.48 -6.55 -3.74
C VAL A 36 -2.54 -5.67 -2.51
N ALA A 37 -1.69 -5.94 -1.52
CA ALA A 37 -1.48 -5.07 -0.37
C ALA A 37 0.01 -4.81 -0.17
N LYS A 38 0.36 -3.65 0.38
CA LYS A 38 1.73 -3.29 0.73
C LYS A 38 1.93 -3.32 2.23
N LYS A 39 3.09 -3.80 2.67
CA LYS A 39 3.45 -3.87 4.08
C LYS A 39 3.90 -2.50 4.59
N ALA A 40 3.38 -2.08 5.72
CA ALA A 40 3.88 -0.93 6.46
C ALA A 40 3.78 -1.20 7.98
N ASN A 41 4.78 -0.76 8.74
CA ASN A 41 4.89 -1.07 10.17
C ASN A 41 4.70 -2.57 10.49
N GLY A 42 5.18 -3.44 9.60
CA GLY A 42 5.10 -4.89 9.75
C GLY A 42 3.74 -5.52 9.48
N ALA A 43 2.73 -4.78 8.99
CA ALA A 43 1.37 -5.27 8.78
C ALA A 43 0.81 -4.90 7.39
N TYR A 44 -0.18 -5.69 6.94
CA TYR A 44 -1.04 -5.38 5.79
C TYR A 44 -2.40 -4.95 6.32
N THR A 45 -2.74 -3.68 6.22
CA THR A 45 -3.99 -3.15 6.79
C THR A 45 -4.97 -2.61 5.78
N VAL A 46 -4.56 -2.51 4.51
CA VAL A 46 -5.40 -2.02 3.41
C VAL A 46 -5.13 -2.80 2.12
N VAL A 47 -6.17 -3.10 1.38
CA VAL A 47 -6.08 -3.59 -0.01
C VAL A 47 -5.70 -2.44 -0.91
N TRP A 48 -4.46 -2.42 -1.36
CA TRP A 48 -3.93 -1.37 -2.24
C TRP A 48 -4.53 -1.41 -3.64
N SER A 49 -4.75 -2.62 -4.16
CA SER A 49 -5.52 -2.87 -5.38
C SER A 49 -6.37 -4.12 -5.19
N GLY A 50 -7.66 -4.03 -5.49
CA GLY A 50 -8.60 -5.13 -5.51
C GLY A 50 -9.50 -4.97 -6.72
N LYS A 51 -9.28 -5.76 -7.78
CA LYS A 51 -9.92 -5.59 -9.08
C LYS A 51 -10.48 -6.91 -9.61
N SER A 52 -11.68 -6.85 -10.18
CA SER A 52 -12.33 -7.97 -10.87
C SER A 52 -11.97 -8.05 -12.36
N ASP A 53 -11.46 -6.94 -12.92
CA ASP A 53 -11.12 -6.78 -14.34
C ASP A 53 -9.68 -7.21 -14.68
N TYR A 54 -9.04 -8.00 -13.80
CA TYR A 54 -7.70 -8.54 -14.06
C TYR A 54 -7.66 -9.42 -15.31
N LEU A 55 -6.49 -9.45 -15.94
CA LEU A 55 -6.20 -10.20 -17.15
C LEU A 55 -5.26 -11.38 -16.85
N HIS A 56 -4.86 -12.09 -17.91
CA HIS A 56 -3.81 -13.12 -17.80
C HIS A 56 -2.50 -12.55 -17.26
N GLU A 57 -2.13 -11.34 -17.65
CA GLU A 57 -0.98 -10.59 -17.14
C GLU A 57 -1.42 -9.24 -16.61
N ASN A 58 -0.98 -8.91 -15.41
CA ASN A 58 -1.32 -7.68 -14.70
C ASN A 58 -0.04 -7.03 -14.17
N THR A 59 0.20 -5.78 -14.53
CA THR A 59 1.39 -5.04 -14.11
C THR A 59 1.01 -3.95 -13.11
N PHE A 60 1.71 -3.95 -11.99
CA PHE A 60 1.64 -2.93 -10.94
C PHE A 60 3.00 -2.25 -10.85
N SER A 61 3.01 -0.92 -10.86
CA SER A 61 4.24 -0.15 -10.73
C SER A 61 4.10 0.99 -9.73
N TRP A 62 5.15 1.24 -8.96
CA TRP A 62 5.17 2.29 -7.95
C TRP A 62 6.57 2.83 -7.69
N GLU A 63 6.60 4.06 -7.19
CA GLU A 63 7.76 4.72 -6.60
C GLU A 63 7.48 4.96 -5.11
N GLU A 64 8.49 5.34 -4.35
CA GLU A 64 8.35 5.71 -2.94
C GLU A 64 7.86 7.16 -2.80
N ASP A 65 6.65 7.42 -3.33
CA ASP A 65 5.89 8.65 -3.18
C ASP A 65 4.73 8.43 -2.22
N TYR A 66 4.71 9.14 -1.11
CA TYR A 66 3.76 8.96 -0.02
C TYR A 66 2.96 10.20 0.28
N GLN A 67 1.75 10.00 0.80
CA GLN A 67 0.94 11.01 1.47
C GLN A 67 0.48 10.48 2.82
N VAL A 68 0.26 11.39 3.77
CA VAL A 68 -0.33 11.07 5.07
C VAL A 68 -1.65 11.80 5.25
N PHE A 69 -2.57 11.17 6.01
CA PHE A 69 -3.89 11.71 6.33
C PHE A 69 -4.41 11.15 7.65
N GLY A 70 -5.44 11.79 8.18
CA GLY A 70 -6.19 11.29 9.34
C GLY A 70 -7.55 10.72 8.92
N LEU A 71 -8.03 9.71 9.66
CA LEU A 71 -9.37 9.16 9.51
C LEU A 71 -9.95 8.79 10.87
N ASN A 72 -11.29 8.86 11.00
CA ASN A 72 -11.97 8.72 12.30
C ASN A 72 -11.73 7.36 12.96
N LYS A 73 -11.76 6.27 12.20
CA LYS A 73 -11.61 4.92 12.75
C LYS A 73 -11.18 3.90 11.70
N PHE A 74 -10.45 2.90 12.16
CA PHE A 74 -10.29 1.64 11.44
C PHE A 74 -11.57 0.81 11.56
N LYS A 75 -12.08 0.30 10.44
CA LYS A 75 -13.24 -0.60 10.41
C LYS A 75 -13.01 -1.67 9.36
N LEU A 76 -12.79 -2.90 9.82
CA LEU A 76 -12.60 -4.07 8.97
C LEU A 76 -13.71 -4.17 7.91
N GLY A 77 -13.32 -4.39 6.66
CA GLY A 77 -14.23 -4.51 5.52
C GLY A 77 -14.79 -3.19 4.96
N ALA A 78 -14.55 -2.06 5.62
CA ALA A 78 -14.96 -0.75 5.11
C ALA A 78 -13.87 -0.15 4.20
N LEU A 79 -14.28 0.72 3.28
CA LEU A 79 -13.35 1.48 2.46
C LEU A 79 -12.68 2.58 3.29
N VAL A 80 -11.40 2.83 3.02
CA VAL A 80 -10.66 3.95 3.60
C VAL A 80 -11.26 5.26 3.09
N LYS A 81 -11.49 6.19 4.01
CA LYS A 81 -11.94 7.54 3.71
C LYS A 81 -11.14 8.52 4.57
N ALA A 82 -10.35 9.37 3.92
CA ALA A 82 -9.66 10.46 4.59
C ALA A 82 -10.67 11.47 5.15
N GLU A 83 -10.46 11.91 6.38
CA GLU A 83 -11.26 12.94 7.06
C GLU A 83 -10.50 14.26 7.21
N THR A 84 -9.16 14.20 7.01
CA THR A 84 -8.30 15.39 6.92
C THR A 84 -7.84 15.61 5.48
N ASN A 85 -7.18 16.73 5.23
CA ASN A 85 -6.41 16.89 4.00
C ASN A 85 -5.27 15.86 3.95
N GLU A 86 -4.89 15.50 2.72
CA GLU A 86 -3.77 14.62 2.42
C GLU A 86 -2.53 15.47 2.11
N VAL A 87 -1.37 15.08 2.64
CA VAL A 87 -0.13 15.85 2.50
C VAL A 87 1.03 14.96 2.07
N ASP A 88 1.74 15.37 1.04
CA ASP A 88 2.94 14.71 0.56
C ASP A 88 4.02 14.68 1.63
N ILE A 89 4.68 13.52 1.78
CA ILE A 89 5.76 13.30 2.74
C ILE A 89 6.82 12.38 2.14
N ALA A 90 8.06 12.59 2.52
CA ALA A 90 9.19 11.73 2.15
C ALA A 90 9.92 11.24 3.41
N PHE A 91 10.76 10.23 3.24
CA PHE A 91 11.59 9.71 4.34
C PHE A 91 12.43 10.83 4.98
N GLY A 92 12.59 10.77 6.30
CA GLY A 92 13.22 11.77 7.14
C GLY A 92 12.32 12.95 7.54
N GLN A 93 11.21 13.16 6.84
CA GLN A 93 10.33 14.29 7.08
C GLN A 93 9.30 14.05 8.20
N THR A 94 8.82 15.16 8.75
CA THR A 94 7.75 15.17 9.75
C THR A 94 6.59 16.05 9.27
N CYS A 95 5.38 15.56 9.43
CA CYS A 95 4.12 16.27 9.25
C CYS A 95 3.42 16.42 10.61
N THR A 96 2.68 17.51 10.82
CA THR A 96 1.89 17.70 12.05
C THR A 96 0.41 17.78 11.70
N LEU A 97 -0.40 16.95 12.36
CA LEU A 97 -1.85 17.11 12.40
C LEU A 97 -2.16 18.04 13.59
N ASP A 98 -2.56 19.26 13.31
CA ASP A 98 -2.81 20.27 14.33
C ASP A 98 -4.10 20.06 15.11
N SER A 99 -4.31 20.82 16.17
CA SER A 99 -5.51 20.74 17.01
C SER A 99 -6.82 21.10 16.31
N ALA A 100 -6.76 21.72 15.13
CA ALA A 100 -7.91 22.01 14.28
C ALA A 100 -8.23 20.87 13.30
N GLY A 101 -7.41 19.79 13.27
CA GLY A 101 -7.58 18.66 12.37
C GLY A 101 -7.02 18.90 10.96
N VAL A 102 -6.08 19.84 10.82
CA VAL A 102 -5.42 20.15 9.54
C VAL A 102 -4.02 19.55 9.53
N MET A 103 -3.72 18.78 8.51
CA MET A 103 -2.40 18.23 8.26
C MET A 103 -1.50 19.33 7.67
N SER A 104 -0.41 19.68 8.36
CA SER A 104 0.56 20.67 7.89
C SER A 104 1.42 20.13 6.74
N PRO A 105 1.99 20.98 5.88
CA PRO A 105 3.04 20.55 4.96
C PRO A 105 4.18 19.85 5.72
N ALA A 106 4.74 18.80 5.10
CA ALA A 106 5.86 18.07 5.67
C ALA A 106 7.13 18.97 5.75
N THR A 107 7.88 18.83 6.82
CA THR A 107 9.08 19.61 7.11
C THR A 107 10.26 18.69 7.43
N GLY A 108 11.48 19.24 7.33
CA GLY A 108 12.72 18.52 7.54
C GLY A 108 13.39 18.06 6.24
N PRO A 109 14.68 17.73 6.32
CA PRO A 109 15.40 17.18 5.18
C PRO A 109 14.90 15.79 4.82
N THR A 110 14.93 15.47 3.55
CA THR A 110 14.69 14.08 3.10
C THR A 110 15.96 13.26 3.30
N ASP A 111 15.81 12.00 3.68
CA ASP A 111 16.90 11.07 3.88
C ASP A 111 16.56 9.66 3.34
N ASP A 112 17.44 8.70 3.57
CA ASP A 112 17.29 7.30 3.16
C ASP A 112 16.95 6.38 4.37
N SER A 113 16.37 6.94 5.45
CA SER A 113 16.03 6.18 6.67
C SER A 113 14.93 5.15 6.47
N GLY A 114 14.14 5.27 5.40
CA GLY A 114 12.98 4.41 5.17
C GLY A 114 11.77 4.74 6.03
N VAL A 115 11.83 5.83 6.83
CA VAL A 115 10.76 6.22 7.76
C VAL A 115 10.38 7.68 7.62
N PHE A 116 9.14 8.01 7.96
CA PHE A 116 8.66 9.38 8.16
C PHE A 116 7.76 9.45 9.40
N THR A 117 7.53 10.64 9.89
CA THR A 117 6.88 10.88 11.17
C THR A 117 5.64 11.76 11.02
N VAL A 118 4.57 11.42 11.76
CA VAL A 118 3.42 12.30 11.96
C VAL A 118 3.29 12.63 13.43
N LYS A 119 3.26 13.93 13.76
CA LYS A 119 2.91 14.43 15.09
C LYS A 119 1.42 14.71 15.11
N ASN A 120 0.67 13.99 15.91
CA ASN A 120 -0.75 14.18 16.06
C ASN A 120 -1.05 15.01 17.32
N GLU A 121 -1.43 16.26 17.12
CA GLU A 121 -1.86 17.21 18.16
C GLU A 121 -3.39 17.35 18.20
N PHE A 122 -4.12 16.77 17.25
CA PHE A 122 -5.57 16.78 17.18
C PHE A 122 -6.21 15.92 18.28
N GLY A 123 -5.57 14.81 18.63
CA GLY A 123 -6.06 13.89 19.65
C GLY A 123 -6.21 12.46 19.16
N LYS A 124 -7.32 11.80 19.48
CA LYS A 124 -7.54 10.38 19.16
C LYS A 124 -8.11 10.22 17.75
N ILE A 125 -7.25 9.91 16.79
CA ILE A 125 -7.58 9.65 15.39
C ILE A 125 -6.72 8.51 14.85
N CYS A 126 -7.20 7.74 13.89
CA CYS A 126 -6.36 6.84 13.11
C CYS A 126 -5.58 7.65 12.06
N LEU A 127 -4.38 7.20 11.74
CA LEU A 127 -3.54 7.79 10.71
C LEU A 127 -3.42 6.83 9.54
N GLY A 128 -3.45 7.36 8.33
CA GLY A 128 -3.34 6.61 7.09
C GLY A 128 -2.18 7.10 6.23
N VAL A 129 -1.72 6.21 5.36
CA VAL A 129 -0.68 6.46 4.37
C VAL A 129 -1.21 6.06 3.00
N ASN A 130 -1.09 6.96 2.03
CA ASN A 130 -1.24 6.68 0.62
C ASN A 130 0.12 6.48 -0.03
N GLN A 131 0.15 5.67 -1.09
CA GLN A 131 1.27 5.57 -2.02
C GLN A 131 0.76 5.50 -3.44
N LYS A 132 1.53 6.01 -4.40
CA LYS A 132 1.17 5.91 -5.82
C LYS A 132 1.28 4.46 -6.30
N LEU A 133 0.21 3.97 -6.94
CA LEU A 133 0.18 2.74 -7.71
C LEU A 133 -0.27 3.07 -9.12
N ASN A 134 0.54 2.74 -10.12
CA ASN A 134 0.28 3.10 -11.52
C ASN A 134 -0.08 4.60 -11.70
N GLY A 135 0.61 5.48 -10.96
CA GLY A 135 0.44 6.94 -11.03
C GLY A 135 -0.68 7.53 -10.15
N THR A 136 -1.50 6.72 -9.49
CA THR A 136 -2.62 7.18 -8.65
C THR A 136 -2.30 6.93 -7.17
N PHE A 137 -2.50 7.94 -6.31
CA PHE A 137 -2.43 7.75 -4.87
C PHE A 137 -3.58 6.91 -4.37
N LEU A 138 -3.26 5.82 -3.69
CA LEU A 138 -4.21 4.91 -3.08
C LEU A 138 -3.74 4.57 -1.65
N PRO A 139 -4.66 4.35 -0.70
CA PRO A 139 -4.27 3.99 0.66
C PRO A 139 -3.59 2.62 0.69
N VAL A 140 -2.43 2.59 1.37
CA VAL A 140 -1.64 1.36 1.58
C VAL A 140 -1.63 0.93 3.03
N PHE A 141 -1.89 1.86 3.95
CA PHE A 141 -1.88 1.60 5.37
C PHE A 141 -2.86 2.49 6.12
N VAL A 142 -3.49 1.92 7.13
CA VAL A 142 -4.26 2.63 8.17
C VAL A 142 -3.89 2.02 9.51
N SER A 143 -3.62 2.88 10.49
CA SER A 143 -3.36 2.41 11.86
C SER A 143 -4.61 1.72 12.43
N PRO A 144 -4.51 0.45 12.89
CA PRO A 144 -5.67 -0.27 13.42
C PRO A 144 -6.25 0.35 14.70
N THR A 145 -5.44 1.14 15.39
CA THR A 145 -5.83 1.85 16.60
C THR A 145 -5.66 3.35 16.43
N VAL A 146 -6.42 4.11 17.21
CA VAL A 146 -6.24 5.56 17.30
C VAL A 146 -4.84 5.89 17.83
N ILE A 147 -4.25 6.92 17.27
CA ILE A 147 -2.91 7.39 17.67
C ILE A 147 -3.07 8.77 18.32
N SER A 148 -2.38 8.96 19.42
CA SER A 148 -2.16 10.27 20.05
C SER A 148 -0.67 10.53 20.19
N GLY A 149 -0.22 11.75 19.94
CA GLY A 149 1.20 12.09 19.96
C GLY A 149 1.93 11.70 18.67
N THR A 150 3.14 11.22 18.78
CA THR A 150 4.01 10.99 17.61
C THR A 150 3.92 9.55 17.12
N ALA A 151 3.72 9.38 15.81
CA ALA A 151 3.75 8.09 15.11
C ALA A 151 4.85 8.09 14.05
N THR A 152 5.59 6.99 13.97
CA THR A 152 6.55 6.72 12.90
C THR A 152 5.97 5.68 11.95
N PHE A 153 6.12 5.93 10.66
CA PHE A 153 5.70 5.03 9.59
C PHE A 153 6.92 4.51 8.85
N GLU A 154 6.98 3.19 8.72
CA GLU A 154 8.01 2.45 8.00
C GLU A 154 7.34 1.64 6.87
N PRO A 155 7.16 2.22 5.66
CA PRO A 155 6.75 1.46 4.49
C PRO A 155 7.85 0.45 4.11
N ILE A 156 7.48 -0.81 4.00
CA ILE A 156 8.42 -1.89 3.64
C ILE A 156 8.21 -2.23 2.17
N VAL A 157 9.31 -2.45 1.41
CA VAL A 157 9.22 -2.85 0.00
C VAL A 157 8.91 -4.34 -0.08
N GLU A 158 7.74 -4.69 0.43
CA GLU A 158 7.14 -6.02 0.44
C GLU A 158 5.65 -5.91 0.16
N VAL A 159 5.16 -6.74 -0.74
CA VAL A 159 3.74 -6.79 -1.11
C VAL A 159 3.20 -8.20 -0.93
N LYS A 160 1.91 -8.32 -0.66
CA LYS A 160 1.18 -9.57 -0.69
C LYS A 160 0.21 -9.57 -1.86
N VAL A 161 0.13 -10.70 -2.56
CA VAL A 161 -0.79 -10.94 -3.67
C VAL A 161 -1.67 -12.13 -3.33
N TRP A 162 -2.98 -11.99 -3.52
CA TRP A 162 -3.95 -13.07 -3.30
C TRP A 162 -5.21 -12.88 -4.14
N LEU A 163 -6.07 -13.88 -4.14
CA LEU A 163 -7.38 -13.85 -4.76
C LEU A 163 -8.45 -13.91 -3.67
N GLN A 164 -9.39 -12.98 -3.68
CA GLN A 164 -10.48 -12.93 -2.69
C GLN A 164 -11.76 -12.40 -3.32
N SER A 165 -12.89 -13.07 -3.04
CA SER A 165 -14.18 -12.64 -3.56
C SER A 165 -14.62 -11.30 -2.97
N HIS A 166 -15.22 -10.46 -3.81
CA HIS A 166 -15.85 -9.19 -3.42
C HIS A 166 -14.99 -8.21 -2.61
N THR A 167 -13.66 -8.27 -2.77
CA THR A 167 -12.74 -7.39 -2.05
C THR A 167 -12.24 -6.29 -2.98
N GLU A 168 -12.57 -5.05 -2.64
CA GLU A 168 -12.29 -3.87 -3.48
C GLU A 168 -11.01 -3.14 -3.05
N THR A 169 -10.48 -2.33 -3.96
CA THR A 169 -9.40 -1.36 -3.67
C THR A 169 -9.79 -0.48 -2.49
N SER A 170 -8.83 -0.16 -1.63
CA SER A 170 -8.99 0.65 -0.41
C SER A 170 -9.80 -0.01 0.71
N THR A 171 -10.11 -1.30 0.65
CA THR A 171 -10.75 -2.03 1.75
C THR A 171 -9.78 -2.18 2.92
N MET A 172 -10.22 -1.81 4.13
CA MET A 172 -9.47 -2.06 5.36
C MET A 172 -9.52 -3.55 5.71
N ILE A 173 -8.35 -4.13 5.94
CA ILE A 173 -8.17 -5.56 6.26
C ILE A 173 -7.33 -5.71 7.52
N PHE A 174 -7.31 -6.90 8.09
CA PHE A 174 -6.43 -7.24 9.20
C PHE A 174 -5.50 -8.39 8.80
N ASN A 175 -4.21 -8.07 8.60
CA ASN A 175 -3.10 -8.98 8.23
C ASN A 175 -3.22 -9.77 6.93
N ALA A 176 -4.23 -9.56 6.10
CA ALA A 176 -4.42 -10.30 4.85
C ALA A 176 -4.23 -11.83 5.05
N ASP A 177 -5.04 -12.45 5.93
CA ASP A 177 -4.88 -13.86 6.33
C ASP A 177 -5.23 -14.85 5.19
N GLU A 178 -5.78 -14.37 4.09
CA GLU A 178 -6.10 -15.19 2.93
C GLU A 178 -4.85 -15.83 2.31
N PRO A 179 -4.96 -17.07 1.79
CA PRO A 179 -3.87 -17.72 1.08
C PRO A 179 -3.38 -16.87 -0.09
N GLY A 180 -2.09 -16.56 -0.09
CA GLY A 180 -1.47 -15.68 -1.09
C GLY A 180 0.04 -15.85 -1.11
N ILE A 181 0.72 -14.97 -1.83
CA ILE A 181 2.18 -14.94 -1.88
C ILE A 181 2.70 -13.58 -1.41
N GLU A 182 3.66 -13.61 -0.49
CA GLU A 182 4.42 -12.43 -0.09
C GLU A 182 5.65 -12.30 -0.99
N VAL A 183 5.90 -11.08 -1.46
CA VAL A 183 6.96 -10.76 -2.43
C VAL A 183 7.82 -9.65 -1.84
N SER A 184 9.03 -10.00 -1.44
CA SER A 184 10.04 -9.06 -0.97
C SER A 184 10.92 -8.60 -2.13
N TYR A 185 11.23 -7.30 -2.15
CA TYR A 185 12.08 -6.68 -3.17
C TYR A 185 13.54 -6.50 -2.73
N ALA A 186 13.97 -7.11 -1.65
CA ALA A 186 15.31 -6.95 -1.05
C ALA A 186 16.46 -6.91 -2.08
N GLY A 187 16.73 -5.71 -2.64
CA GLY A 187 17.73 -5.44 -3.65
C GLY A 187 17.26 -5.50 -5.12
N ASP A 188 16.05 -5.99 -5.38
CA ASP A 188 15.46 -6.03 -6.73
C ASP A 188 14.42 -4.92 -6.92
N ILE A 189 14.14 -4.56 -8.17
CA ILE A 189 13.11 -3.58 -8.53
C ILE A 189 11.98 -4.20 -9.37
N SER A 190 12.11 -5.46 -9.78
CA SER A 190 11.10 -6.16 -10.58
C SER A 190 10.92 -7.59 -10.10
N LYS A 191 9.67 -8.00 -9.95
CA LYS A 191 9.30 -9.36 -9.54
C LYS A 191 8.12 -9.84 -10.37
N THR A 192 8.09 -11.16 -10.62
CA THR A 192 6.97 -11.83 -11.27
C THR A 192 6.47 -12.94 -10.37
N VAL A 193 5.14 -13.01 -10.22
CA VAL A 193 4.46 -14.13 -9.55
C VAL A 193 3.37 -14.67 -10.47
N ALA A 194 3.05 -15.94 -10.31
CA ALA A 194 1.98 -16.56 -11.08
C ALA A 194 1.03 -17.36 -10.18
N TYR A 195 -0.25 -17.35 -10.55
CA TYR A 195 -1.24 -18.28 -10.03
C TYR A 195 -1.51 -19.36 -11.08
N GLU A 196 -1.02 -20.57 -10.84
CA GLU A 196 -1.02 -21.65 -11.82
C GLU A 196 -1.31 -23.01 -11.16
N GLY A 197 -1.63 -24.00 -11.98
CA GLY A 197 -1.94 -25.36 -11.54
C GLY A 197 -3.15 -25.96 -12.26
N LYS A 198 -3.73 -27.01 -11.68
CA LYS A 198 -4.97 -27.59 -12.20
C LYS A 198 -6.15 -26.66 -11.92
N VAL A 199 -7.15 -26.66 -12.81
CA VAL A 199 -8.38 -25.89 -12.64
C VAL A 199 -8.97 -26.09 -11.24
N GLY A 200 -9.26 -25.01 -10.55
CA GLY A 200 -9.77 -25.01 -9.17
C GLY A 200 -8.78 -25.41 -8.08
N LEU A 201 -7.52 -25.73 -8.42
CA LEU A 201 -6.44 -26.11 -7.51
C LEU A 201 -5.16 -25.29 -7.80
N GLY A 202 -5.34 -24.06 -8.17
CA GLY A 202 -4.20 -23.17 -8.43
C GLY A 202 -3.41 -22.85 -7.14
N GLN A 203 -2.15 -22.54 -7.32
CA GLN A 203 -1.23 -22.10 -6.27
C GLN A 203 -0.34 -20.97 -6.79
N TRP A 204 0.10 -20.15 -5.84
CA TRP A 204 1.01 -19.05 -6.12
C TRP A 204 2.44 -19.56 -6.22
N VAL A 205 3.16 -19.09 -7.22
CA VAL A 205 4.60 -19.35 -7.40
C VAL A 205 5.31 -18.04 -7.75
N GLN A 206 6.53 -17.88 -7.27
CA GLN A 206 7.41 -16.78 -7.71
C GLN A 206 8.26 -17.27 -8.88
N LYS A 207 8.37 -16.47 -9.93
CA LYS A 207 9.16 -16.75 -11.14
C LYS A 207 10.48 -16.02 -11.15
#